data_502a93a4dbe043eb2912eeb23f460c52
#
_entry.id   502a93a4dbe043eb2912eeb23f460c52
#
_cell.length_a   1.000
_cell.length_b   1.000
_cell.length_c   1.000
_cell.angle_alpha   90.00
_cell.angle_beta   90.00
_cell.angle_gamma   90.00
#
_symmetry.space_group_name_H-M   'P 1'
#
loop_
_entity.id
_entity.type
_entity.pdbx_description
1 polymer ?
#
loop_
_entity_poly.entity_id
_entity_poly.type
_entity_poly.pdbx_seq_one_letter_code
_entity_poly.pdbx_strand_id
1 'polypeptide(L)'
;HTVHTPWGDFTQHIYVDRLQGETHLALVKGDISPDTEVWVRVHEPFSAMDFISPNPSHSWTLPQTLEKLQSVDAGVALLLHRPETGSELLDRALPQGSNQRSTWDSKTYGIGAQILNELNIKKMRVMGKPYAFSVLNGFGLEITGFALPNEDNSDYSV
;
A
#
# COMPACT_ATOMS: atom_id res chain seq x y z
N HIS A 1 16.23 -3.65 8.78
CA HIS A 1 16.53 -2.96 10.05
C HIS A 1 15.27 -2.29 10.62
N THR A 2 15.28 -2.02 11.91
CA THR A 2 14.18 -1.31 12.57
C THR A 2 14.21 0.18 12.24
N VAL A 3 13.06 0.73 11.92
CA VAL A 3 12.84 2.17 11.73
C VAL A 3 11.86 2.66 12.79
N HIS A 4 12.24 3.73 13.49
CA HIS A 4 11.40 4.40 14.47
C HIS A 4 10.64 5.52 13.77
N THR A 5 9.32 5.46 13.78
CA THR A 5 8.46 6.48 13.19
C THR A 5 7.60 7.15 14.27
N PRO A 6 7.02 8.33 13.99
CA PRO A 6 6.06 8.95 14.92
C PRO A 6 4.83 8.08 15.23
N TRP A 7 4.55 7.09 14.39
CA TRP A 7 3.42 6.16 14.52
C TRP A 7 3.82 4.80 15.09
N GLY A 8 5.10 4.59 15.45
CA GLY A 8 5.62 3.36 16.04
C GLY A 8 6.78 2.75 15.24
N ASP A 9 7.20 1.58 15.68
CA ASP A 9 8.35 0.87 15.14
C ASP A 9 7.95 -0.12 14.06
N PHE A 10 8.76 -0.17 13.00
CA PHE A 10 8.59 -1.09 11.87
C PHE A 10 9.92 -1.74 11.51
N THR A 11 9.87 -2.96 11.01
CA THR A 11 11.01 -3.55 10.28
C THR A 11 10.97 -3.09 8.83
N GLN A 12 11.98 -2.35 8.40
CA GLN A 12 12.11 -1.89 7.03
C GLN A 12 12.84 -2.92 6.17
N HIS A 13 12.21 -3.28 5.06
CA HIS A 13 12.82 -4.04 3.97
C HIS A 13 13.01 -3.12 2.76
N ILE A 14 14.14 -3.26 2.08
CA ILE A 14 14.49 -2.46 0.91
C ILE A 14 14.62 -3.39 -0.29
N TYR A 15 13.88 -3.09 -1.35
CA TYR A 15 13.87 -3.84 -2.60
C TYR A 15 14.37 -2.97 -3.73
N VAL A 16 15.33 -3.48 -4.48
CA VAL A 16 15.93 -2.75 -5.62
C VAL A 16 15.58 -3.50 -6.90
N ASP A 17 14.82 -2.85 -7.78
CA ASP A 17 14.64 -3.30 -9.16
C ASP A 17 15.86 -2.85 -9.98
N ARG A 18 16.75 -3.80 -10.25
CA ARG A 18 17.99 -3.51 -11.00
C ARG A 18 17.76 -3.22 -12.49
N LEU A 19 16.62 -3.64 -13.04
CA LEU A 19 16.28 -3.41 -14.44
C LEU A 19 15.79 -1.99 -14.68
N GLN A 20 15.05 -1.45 -13.71
CA GLN A 20 14.46 -0.11 -13.81
C GLN A 20 15.23 0.95 -12.99
N GLY A 21 16.12 0.51 -12.11
CA GLY A 21 16.79 1.41 -11.17
C GLY A 21 15.87 1.95 -10.08
N GLU A 22 14.73 1.32 -9.85
CA GLU A 22 13.75 1.74 -8.84
C GLU A 22 14.05 1.09 -7.49
N THR A 23 13.73 1.78 -6.40
CA THR A 23 13.86 1.26 -5.04
C THR A 23 12.51 1.33 -4.36
N HIS A 24 12.06 0.21 -3.81
CA HIS A 24 10.80 0.10 -3.10
C HIS A 24 11.05 -0.24 -1.64
N LEU A 25 10.13 0.17 -0.75
CA LEU A 25 10.25 -0.05 0.68
C LEU A 25 9.03 -0.80 1.19
N ALA A 26 9.24 -1.76 2.10
CA ALA A 26 8.17 -2.34 2.88
C ALA A 26 8.43 -2.08 4.37
N LEU A 27 7.46 -1.49 5.04
CA LEU A 27 7.44 -1.31 6.49
C LEU A 27 6.56 -2.41 7.08
N VAL A 28 7.17 -3.31 7.83
CA VAL A 28 6.54 -4.52 8.36
C VAL A 28 6.34 -4.38 9.86
N LYS A 29 5.13 -4.70 10.33
CA LYS A 29 4.75 -4.79 11.74
C LYS A 29 4.30 -6.22 12.04
N GLY A 30 4.81 -6.77 13.14
CA GLY A 30 4.46 -8.12 13.60
C GLY A 30 5.11 -9.24 12.82
N ASP A 31 4.73 -10.48 13.15
CA ASP A 31 5.29 -11.69 12.53
C ASP A 31 4.40 -12.15 11.38
N ILE A 32 5.01 -12.31 10.22
CA ILE A 32 4.33 -12.77 9.01
C ILE A 32 4.55 -14.26 8.83
N SER A 33 3.46 -15.01 8.67
CA SER A 33 3.47 -16.43 8.29
C SER A 33 2.41 -16.70 7.23
N PRO A 34 2.48 -17.83 6.51
CA PRO A 34 1.49 -18.17 5.47
C PRO A 34 0.04 -18.26 5.97
N ASP A 35 -0.15 -18.55 7.26
CA ASP A 35 -1.46 -18.68 7.89
C ASP A 35 -1.99 -17.38 8.50
N THR A 36 -1.12 -16.37 8.63
CA THR A 36 -1.48 -15.08 9.21
C THR A 36 -2.20 -14.22 8.20
N GLU A 37 -3.36 -13.66 8.57
CA GLU A 37 -3.97 -12.55 7.81
C GLU A 37 -3.17 -11.28 8.05
N VAL A 38 -2.58 -10.73 6.99
CA VAL A 38 -1.74 -9.53 7.05
C VAL A 38 -2.52 -8.35 6.50
N TRP A 39 -2.55 -7.25 7.24
CA TRP A 39 -3.11 -5.98 6.74
C TRP A 39 -2.11 -5.32 5.79
N VAL A 40 -2.50 -5.12 4.55
CA VAL A 40 -1.61 -4.63 3.50
C VAL A 40 -2.12 -3.34 2.90
N ARG A 41 -1.28 -2.33 2.93
CA ARG A 41 -1.44 -1.12 2.15
C ARG A 41 -0.36 -1.05 1.09
N VAL A 42 -0.75 -0.91 -0.16
CA VAL A 42 0.17 -0.54 -1.23
C VAL A 42 -0.03 0.94 -1.54
N HIS A 43 1.03 1.72 -1.42
CA HIS A 43 1.02 3.16 -1.57
C HIS A 43 1.84 3.56 -2.81
N GLU A 44 1.18 4.18 -3.79
CA GLU A 44 1.78 4.67 -5.04
C GLU A 44 0.85 5.73 -5.69
N PRO A 45 1.41 6.69 -6.41
CA PRO A 45 2.79 7.16 -6.33
C PRO A 45 3.03 7.90 -5.01
N PHE A 46 4.29 8.01 -4.61
CA PHE A 46 4.66 8.85 -3.49
C PHE A 46 4.68 10.31 -3.96
N SER A 47 3.81 11.14 -3.39
CA SER A 47 3.65 12.54 -3.77
C SER A 47 3.81 13.47 -2.58
N ALA A 48 4.35 14.66 -2.83
CA ALA A 48 4.38 15.73 -1.82
C ALA A 48 2.97 16.14 -1.38
N MET A 49 1.97 15.99 -2.24
CA MET A 49 0.57 16.29 -1.94
C MET A 49 -0.02 15.37 -0.86
N ASP A 50 0.54 14.18 -0.66
CA ASP A 50 0.10 13.25 0.40
C ASP A 50 0.29 13.84 1.81
N PHE A 51 1.18 14.82 1.96
CA PHE A 51 1.44 15.51 3.22
C PHE A 51 0.75 16.87 3.34
N ILE A 52 0.47 17.53 2.22
CA ILE A 52 -0.07 18.91 2.20
C ILE A 52 -1.60 18.89 2.17
N SER A 53 -2.17 17.99 1.39
CA SER A 53 -3.60 17.84 1.25
C SER A 53 -3.92 16.36 1.17
N PRO A 54 -4.65 15.80 2.15
CA PRO A 54 -5.15 14.46 2.04
C PRO A 54 -6.15 14.42 0.87
N ASN A 55 -5.63 14.17 -0.33
CA ASN A 55 -6.46 14.08 -1.52
C ASN A 55 -7.39 12.87 -1.39
N PRO A 56 -8.68 13.02 -1.59
CA PRO A 56 -9.65 11.93 -1.58
C PRO A 56 -9.38 10.83 -2.63
N SER A 57 -8.40 11.00 -3.50
CA SER A 57 -7.94 9.93 -4.41
C SER A 57 -7.27 8.77 -3.68
N HIS A 58 -6.66 9.00 -2.51
CA HIS A 58 -6.13 7.96 -1.64
C HIS A 58 -7.14 7.64 -0.55
N SER A 59 -7.69 6.43 -0.57
CA SER A 59 -8.59 5.95 0.50
C SER A 59 -7.90 5.91 1.87
N TRP A 60 -6.58 5.69 1.90
CA TRP A 60 -5.72 5.73 3.08
C TRP A 60 -4.52 6.63 2.86
N THR A 61 -4.29 7.59 3.74
CA THR A 61 -3.01 8.32 3.78
C THR A 61 -1.92 7.46 4.42
N LEU A 62 -0.67 7.78 4.17
CA LEU A 62 0.44 7.04 4.80
C LEU A 62 0.43 7.16 6.33
N PRO A 63 0.23 8.33 6.95
CA PRO A 63 0.07 8.44 8.40
C PRO A 63 -1.04 7.56 8.97
N GLN A 64 -2.25 7.62 8.41
CA GLN A 64 -3.37 6.77 8.83
C GLN A 64 -3.06 5.28 8.70
N THR A 65 -2.35 4.89 7.63
CA THR A 65 -1.90 3.52 7.42
C THR A 65 -0.97 3.08 8.55
N LEU A 66 0.09 3.84 8.81
CA LEU A 66 1.09 3.48 9.81
C LEU A 66 0.50 3.41 11.22
N GLU A 67 -0.39 4.36 11.55
CA GLU A 67 -1.13 4.35 12.81
C GLU A 67 -2.01 3.10 12.94
N LYS A 68 -2.79 2.77 11.90
CA LYS A 68 -3.65 1.58 11.89
C LYS A 68 -2.85 0.29 12.05
N LEU A 69 -1.70 0.19 11.40
CA LEU A 69 -0.85 -1.00 11.47
C LEU A 69 -0.31 -1.26 12.89
N GLN A 70 -0.25 -0.25 13.77
CA GLN A 70 0.12 -0.49 15.17
C GLN A 70 -0.97 -1.23 15.96
N SER A 71 -2.22 -1.17 15.52
CA SER A 71 -3.37 -1.80 16.18
C SER A 71 -3.69 -3.22 15.69
N VAL A 72 -2.93 -3.75 14.74
CA VAL A 72 -3.12 -5.10 14.19
C VAL A 72 -1.94 -6.00 14.52
N ASP A 73 -2.16 -7.33 14.48
CA ASP A 73 -1.12 -8.31 14.81
C ASP A 73 -0.01 -8.35 13.76
N ALA A 74 -0.39 -8.28 12.47
CA ALA A 74 0.56 -8.25 11.37
C ALA A 74 0.11 -7.28 10.27
N GLY A 75 1.04 -6.46 9.80
CA GLY A 75 0.74 -5.48 8.77
C GLY A 75 1.94 -5.03 7.96
N VAL A 76 1.67 -4.61 6.73
CA VAL A 76 2.68 -4.12 5.79
C VAL A 76 2.20 -2.85 5.09
N ALA A 77 3.00 -1.80 5.18
CA ALA A 77 2.91 -0.67 4.27
C ALA A 77 3.97 -0.83 3.18
N LEU A 78 3.53 -1.17 1.97
CA LEU A 78 4.38 -1.31 0.80
C LEU A 78 4.41 0.00 0.03
N LEU A 79 5.57 0.65 -0.01
CA LEU A 79 5.80 1.91 -0.68
C LEU A 79 6.49 1.64 -2.03
N LEU A 80 5.70 1.63 -3.09
CA LEU A 80 6.21 1.49 -4.45
C LEU A 80 6.65 2.87 -4.94
N HIS A 81 7.96 3.09 -4.93
CA HIS A 81 8.53 4.36 -5.33
C HIS A 81 8.62 4.45 -6.85
N ARG A 82 7.74 5.26 -7.40
CA ARG A 82 7.75 5.74 -8.77
C ARG A 82 7.77 7.27 -8.73
N PRO A 83 8.68 7.92 -9.44
CA PRO A 83 8.65 9.37 -9.52
C PRO A 83 7.30 9.87 -10.03
N GLU A 84 6.70 10.81 -9.31
CA GLU A 84 5.53 11.53 -9.80
C GLU A 84 5.93 12.43 -10.95
N THR A 85 5.20 12.38 -12.05
CA THR A 85 5.43 13.28 -13.18
C THR A 85 4.89 14.69 -12.88
N GLY A 86 5.42 15.69 -13.58
CA GLY A 86 4.93 17.06 -13.41
C GLY A 86 3.44 17.23 -13.75
N SER A 87 2.92 16.47 -14.70
CA SER A 87 1.49 16.46 -15.03
C SER A 87 0.64 15.85 -13.92
N GLU A 88 1.08 14.75 -13.32
CA GLU A 88 0.37 14.13 -12.18
C GLU A 88 0.35 15.08 -10.98
N LEU A 89 1.46 15.75 -10.68
CA LEU A 89 1.51 16.74 -9.61
C LEU A 89 0.56 17.91 -9.88
N LEU A 90 0.53 18.41 -11.13
CA LEU A 90 -0.37 19.49 -11.51
C LEU A 90 -1.84 19.09 -11.34
N ASP A 91 -2.22 17.91 -11.82
CA ASP A 91 -3.58 17.38 -11.70
C ASP A 91 -4.02 17.24 -10.25
N ARG A 92 -3.13 16.83 -9.37
CA ARG A 92 -3.40 16.71 -7.93
C ARG A 92 -3.48 18.05 -7.21
N ALA A 93 -2.74 19.05 -7.67
CA ALA A 93 -2.69 20.39 -7.07
C ALA A 93 -3.91 21.25 -7.46
N LEU A 94 -4.58 20.94 -8.58
CA LEU A 94 -5.75 21.69 -9.04
C LEU A 94 -7.01 21.35 -8.25
N PRO A 95 -7.86 22.34 -7.91
CA PRO A 95 -9.10 22.14 -7.14
C PRO A 95 -10.13 21.22 -7.81
N GLN A 96 -10.04 21.08 -9.11
CA GLN A 96 -10.89 20.20 -9.93
C GLN A 96 -10.07 19.01 -10.43
N GLY A 97 -9.15 18.53 -9.64
CA GLY A 97 -8.29 17.42 -10.00
C GLY A 97 -9.05 16.39 -10.81
N SER A 98 -8.64 16.19 -12.06
CA SER A 98 -9.27 15.24 -12.93
C SER A 98 -9.31 13.90 -12.19
N ASN A 99 -10.43 13.21 -12.27
CA ASN A 99 -10.61 11.82 -11.82
C ASN A 99 -9.74 10.86 -12.65
N GLN A 100 -8.50 11.23 -12.94
CA GLN A 100 -7.52 10.31 -13.47
C GLN A 100 -7.22 9.31 -12.35
N ARG A 101 -7.98 8.23 -12.38
CA ARG A 101 -7.65 7.02 -11.66
C ARG A 101 -6.19 6.74 -11.97
N SER A 102 -5.36 6.72 -10.94
CA SER A 102 -4.04 6.12 -11.05
C SER A 102 -4.25 4.74 -11.69
N THR A 103 -3.97 4.64 -12.97
CA THR A 103 -4.00 3.36 -13.65
C THR A 103 -2.74 2.64 -13.20
N TRP A 104 -2.90 1.82 -12.18
CA TRP A 104 -1.89 0.83 -11.86
C TRP A 104 -1.66 0.01 -13.11
N ASP A 105 -0.47 0.10 -13.67
CA ASP A 105 -0.14 -0.76 -14.78
C ASP A 105 0.16 -2.19 -14.29
N SER A 106 0.11 -3.15 -15.21
CA SER A 106 0.34 -4.56 -14.89
C SER A 106 1.75 -4.81 -14.30
N LYS A 107 2.71 -3.94 -14.61
CA LYS A 107 4.07 -4.01 -14.09
C LYS A 107 4.15 -3.66 -12.61
N THR A 108 3.48 -2.59 -12.20
CA THR A 108 3.40 -2.18 -10.79
C THR A 108 2.75 -3.25 -9.92
N TYR A 109 1.68 -3.90 -10.41
CA TYR A 109 1.07 -5.04 -9.74
C TYR A 109 2.04 -6.21 -9.61
N GLY A 110 2.81 -6.51 -10.65
CA GLY A 110 3.78 -7.59 -10.65
C GLY A 110 4.87 -7.39 -9.59
N ILE A 111 5.44 -6.19 -9.51
CA ILE A 111 6.47 -5.85 -8.51
C ILE A 111 5.89 -5.93 -7.09
N GLY A 112 4.72 -5.34 -6.87
CA GLY A 112 4.04 -5.40 -5.57
C GLY A 112 3.77 -6.83 -5.13
N ALA A 113 3.25 -7.68 -6.02
CA ALA A 113 2.97 -9.08 -5.73
C ALA A 113 4.24 -9.89 -5.42
N GLN A 114 5.33 -9.65 -6.14
CA GLN A 114 6.63 -10.29 -5.87
C GLN A 114 7.13 -9.94 -4.46
N ILE A 115 7.11 -8.67 -4.09
CA ILE A 115 7.55 -8.23 -2.77
C ILE A 115 6.69 -8.86 -1.67
N LEU A 116 5.35 -8.87 -1.83
CA LEU A 116 4.45 -9.49 -0.86
C LEU A 116 4.69 -11.00 -0.73
N ASN A 117 4.99 -11.70 -1.84
CA ASN A 117 5.36 -13.11 -1.81
C ASN A 117 6.71 -13.36 -1.13
N GLU A 118 7.73 -12.51 -1.35
CA GLU A 118 9.02 -12.60 -0.67
C GLU A 118 8.90 -12.37 0.84
N LEU A 119 7.96 -11.54 1.26
CA LEU A 119 7.59 -11.37 2.68
C LEU A 119 6.78 -12.56 3.23
N ASN A 120 6.56 -13.59 2.44
CA ASN A 120 5.80 -14.80 2.80
C ASN A 120 4.32 -14.54 3.15
N ILE A 121 3.74 -13.47 2.59
CA ILE A 121 2.31 -13.17 2.73
C ILE A 121 1.53 -14.09 1.80
N LYS A 122 0.50 -14.77 2.33
CA LYS A 122 -0.41 -15.60 1.55
C LYS A 122 -1.86 -15.13 1.69
N LYS A 123 -2.23 -14.63 2.86
CA LYS A 123 -3.56 -14.10 3.16
C LYS A 123 -3.43 -12.63 3.53
N MET A 124 -4.20 -11.77 2.88
CA MET A 124 -4.13 -10.34 3.17
C MET A 124 -5.49 -9.67 3.21
N ARG A 125 -5.63 -8.74 4.14
CA ARG A 125 -6.69 -7.75 4.17
C ARG A 125 -6.16 -6.47 3.55
N VAL A 126 -6.77 -6.04 2.45
CA VAL A 126 -6.29 -4.87 1.71
C VAL A 126 -6.85 -3.58 2.29
N MET A 127 -5.98 -2.64 2.62
CA MET A 127 -6.35 -1.29 3.04
C MET A 127 -6.59 -0.44 1.79
N GLY A 128 -7.81 -0.44 1.29
CA GLY A 128 -8.20 0.23 0.05
C GLY A 128 -9.56 -0.22 -0.47
N LYS A 129 -9.91 0.26 -1.65
CA LYS A 129 -11.19 -0.05 -2.31
C LYS A 129 -11.13 -1.36 -3.10
N PRO A 130 -12.23 -2.14 -3.17
CA PRO A 130 -12.22 -3.51 -3.74
C PRO A 130 -11.77 -3.63 -5.19
N TYR A 131 -12.04 -2.63 -6.01
CA TYR A 131 -11.85 -2.73 -7.47
C TYR A 131 -10.38 -2.72 -7.94
N ALA A 132 -9.44 -2.37 -7.07
CA ALA A 132 -8.05 -2.14 -7.46
C ALA A 132 -7.19 -3.41 -7.42
N PHE A 133 -7.67 -4.52 -6.84
CA PHE A 133 -6.79 -5.61 -6.40
C PHE A 133 -7.17 -7.01 -6.90
N SER A 134 -8.21 -7.15 -7.71
CA SER A 134 -8.64 -8.46 -8.25
C SER A 134 -7.54 -9.18 -9.05
N VAL A 135 -6.60 -8.43 -9.60
CA VAL A 135 -5.46 -8.97 -10.36
C VAL A 135 -4.48 -9.74 -9.48
N LEU A 136 -4.40 -9.43 -8.17
CA LEU A 136 -3.44 -10.05 -7.25
C LEU A 136 -3.75 -11.53 -6.96
N ASN A 137 -4.99 -11.97 -7.12
CA ASN A 137 -5.35 -13.39 -6.99
C ASN A 137 -4.56 -14.28 -7.97
N GLY A 138 -4.16 -13.76 -9.12
CA GLY A 138 -3.31 -14.46 -10.09
C GLY A 138 -1.88 -14.72 -9.63
N PHE A 139 -1.43 -14.07 -8.54
CA PHE A 139 -0.07 -14.19 -8.00
C PHE A 139 0.02 -15.10 -6.77
N GLY A 140 -1.02 -15.87 -6.44
CA GLY A 140 -1.05 -16.75 -5.28
C GLY A 140 -1.25 -16.01 -3.95
N LEU A 141 -1.81 -14.80 -3.99
CA LEU A 141 -2.19 -13.99 -2.85
C LEU A 141 -3.71 -14.06 -2.65
N GLU A 142 -4.14 -14.54 -1.50
CA GLU A 142 -5.56 -14.58 -1.12
C GLU A 142 -5.97 -13.24 -0.48
N ILE A 143 -6.95 -12.57 -1.07
CA ILE A 143 -7.56 -11.38 -0.46
C ILE A 143 -8.71 -11.83 0.41
N THR A 144 -8.60 -11.60 1.72
CA THR A 144 -9.59 -11.99 2.73
C THR A 144 -10.66 -10.91 2.94
N GLY A 145 -10.35 -9.67 2.59
CA GLY A 145 -11.28 -8.55 2.71
C GLY A 145 -10.60 -7.21 2.40
N PHE A 146 -11.40 -6.15 2.52
CA PHE A 146 -10.97 -4.77 2.29
C PHE A 146 -11.30 -3.91 3.50
N ALA A 147 -10.50 -2.88 3.77
CA ALA A 147 -10.73 -1.94 4.86
C ALA A 147 -10.65 -0.49 4.37
N LEU A 148 -11.59 0.35 4.79
CA LEU A 148 -11.62 1.79 4.57
C LEU A 148 -11.38 2.54 5.89
N PRO A 149 -10.81 3.77 5.86
CA PRO A 149 -10.37 4.46 7.08
C PRO A 149 -11.48 4.82 8.07
N ASN A 150 -12.71 4.99 7.61
CA ASN A 150 -13.84 5.50 8.39
C ASN A 150 -14.92 4.44 8.65
N GLU A 151 -14.66 3.18 8.34
CA GLU A 151 -15.58 2.09 8.61
C GLU A 151 -15.10 1.31 9.83
N ASP A 152 -15.85 1.43 10.94
CA ASP A 152 -15.73 0.48 12.04
C ASP A 152 -15.94 -0.93 11.48
N ASN A 153 -14.92 -1.74 11.47
CA ASN A 153 -14.84 -3.20 11.23
C ASN A 153 -16.09 -3.92 10.70
N SER A 154 -16.92 -3.28 9.90
CA SER A 154 -18.03 -3.95 9.24
C SER A 154 -17.48 -4.73 8.04
N ASP A 155 -17.39 -6.02 8.24
CA ASP A 155 -16.91 -7.04 7.32
C ASP A 155 -17.54 -6.91 5.92
N TYR A 156 -16.80 -6.36 4.98
CA TYR A 156 -16.96 -6.78 3.60
C TYR A 156 -16.09 -8.04 3.41
N SER A 157 -16.58 -9.16 3.91
CA SER A 157 -16.05 -10.47 3.56
C SER A 157 -16.32 -10.72 2.09
N VAL A 158 -15.31 -11.15 1.38
CA VAL A 158 -15.42 -11.62 0.00
C VAL A 158 -16.17 -12.94 -0.03
#